data_4338a91b43d86e4e07b34f9124783bd4
#
_entry.id   4338a91b43d86e4e07b34f9124783bd4
#
_cell.length_a   1.000
_cell.length_b   1.000
_cell.length_c   1.000
_cell.angle_alpha   90.00
_cell.angle_beta   90.00
_cell.angle_gamma   90.00
#
_symmetry.space_group_name_H-M   'P 1'
#
loop_
_entity.id
_entity.type
_entity.pdbx_description
1 polymer ?
#
loop_
_entity_poly.entity_id
_entity_poly.type
_entity_poly.pdbx_seq_one_letter_code
_entity_poly.pdbx_strand_id
1 'polypeptide(L)'
;MVGWHEGVALGTALAFPIALMTAALLFMERRARIRLAACARQVAVTDAIHAELGAIVSPVVRRRLGGRWQLAIPVPFDDLDTVGRVVCAAYGGFNAPDRAVPGRFEIVLSPQEKFVPRPERAAVVTARRSRGESVSWT
;
A
#
# COMPACT_ATOMS: atom_id res chain seq x y z
N MET A 1 -10.82 30.94 -51.23
CA MET A 1 -9.76 30.24 -50.50
C MET A 1 -10.05 30.19 -48.99
N VAL A 2 -11.20 29.73 -48.53
CA VAL A 2 -11.62 29.78 -47.09
C VAL A 2 -11.86 28.38 -46.46
N GLY A 3 -11.65 27.29 -47.18
CA GLY A 3 -12.07 25.96 -46.71
C GLY A 3 -11.06 25.13 -45.91
N TRP A 4 -9.77 25.41 -45.96
CA TRP A 4 -8.76 24.53 -45.34
C TRP A 4 -8.56 24.78 -43.84
N HIS A 5 -8.70 26.00 -43.38
CA HIS A 5 -8.51 26.36 -41.97
C HIS A 5 -9.68 25.91 -41.09
N GLU A 6 -10.91 25.88 -41.61
CA GLU A 6 -12.07 25.40 -40.87
C GLU A 6 -12.07 23.87 -40.68
N GLY A 7 -11.65 23.10 -41.70
CA GLY A 7 -11.54 21.68 -41.62
C GLY A 7 -10.47 21.20 -40.60
N VAL A 8 -9.34 21.90 -40.58
CA VAL A 8 -8.25 21.60 -39.61
C VAL A 8 -8.68 21.96 -38.17
N ALA A 9 -9.36 23.09 -37.98
CA ALA A 9 -9.83 23.49 -36.66
C ALA A 9 -10.88 22.54 -36.09
N LEU A 10 -11.82 22.06 -36.90
CA LEU A 10 -12.81 21.06 -36.49
C LEU A 10 -12.16 19.70 -36.20
N GLY A 11 -11.21 19.25 -37.01
CA GLY A 11 -10.47 18.01 -36.78
C GLY A 11 -9.66 18.02 -35.49
N THR A 12 -8.98 19.12 -35.17
CA THR A 12 -8.23 19.27 -33.92
C THR A 12 -9.15 19.37 -32.71
N ALA A 13 -10.28 20.03 -32.81
CA ALA A 13 -11.25 20.16 -31.71
C ALA A 13 -11.85 18.81 -31.29
N LEU A 14 -12.05 17.88 -32.24
CA LEU A 14 -12.55 16.54 -31.94
C LEU A 14 -11.42 15.56 -31.55
N ALA A 15 -10.25 15.66 -32.17
CA ALA A 15 -9.13 14.76 -31.88
C ALA A 15 -8.55 14.98 -30.47
N PHE A 16 -8.53 16.21 -29.98
CA PHE A 16 -7.96 16.54 -28.66
C PHE A 16 -8.69 15.83 -27.49
N PRO A 17 -10.02 15.91 -27.34
CA PRO A 17 -10.71 15.23 -26.25
C PRO A 17 -10.61 13.72 -26.35
N ILE A 18 -10.60 13.15 -27.55
CA ILE A 18 -10.42 11.70 -27.75
C ILE A 18 -9.02 11.28 -27.31
N ALA A 19 -7.99 12.01 -27.72
CA ALA A 19 -6.62 11.73 -27.30
C ALA A 19 -6.45 11.85 -25.79
N LEU A 20 -7.04 12.86 -25.16
CA LEU A 20 -7.01 13.06 -23.72
C LEU A 20 -7.71 11.91 -22.98
N MET A 21 -8.88 11.50 -23.46
CA MET A 21 -9.63 10.39 -22.87
C MET A 21 -8.87 9.07 -23.00
N THR A 22 -8.28 8.81 -24.17
CA THR A 22 -7.45 7.62 -24.39
C THR A 22 -6.22 7.62 -23.49
N ALA A 23 -5.53 8.74 -23.36
CA ALA A 23 -4.39 8.90 -22.47
C ALA A 23 -4.78 8.67 -20.99
N ALA A 24 -5.94 9.19 -20.56
CA ALA A 24 -6.47 8.98 -19.23
C ALA A 24 -6.77 7.50 -18.95
N LEU A 25 -7.41 6.80 -19.89
CA LEU A 25 -7.70 5.37 -19.78
C LEU A 25 -6.41 4.55 -19.68
N LEU A 26 -5.44 4.79 -20.55
CA LEU A 26 -4.14 4.12 -20.51
C LEU A 26 -3.40 4.37 -19.20
N PHE A 27 -3.48 5.60 -18.67
CA PHE A 27 -2.89 5.94 -17.38
C PHE A 27 -3.57 5.18 -16.23
N MET A 28 -4.90 5.13 -16.22
CA MET A 28 -5.66 4.38 -15.21
C MET A 28 -5.36 2.89 -15.26
N GLU A 29 -5.31 2.29 -16.45
CA GLU A 29 -4.97 0.89 -16.64
C GLU A 29 -3.55 0.60 -16.15
N ARG A 30 -2.57 1.42 -16.51
CA ARG A 30 -1.19 1.28 -16.02
C ARG A 30 -1.12 1.37 -14.50
N ARG A 31 -1.89 2.28 -13.89
CA ARG A 31 -1.96 2.43 -12.43
C ARG A 31 -2.58 1.21 -11.76
N ALA A 32 -3.65 0.65 -12.34
CA ALA A 32 -4.28 -0.58 -11.87
C ALA A 32 -3.33 -1.77 -11.93
N ARG A 33 -2.61 -1.97 -13.04
CA ARG A 33 -1.59 -3.03 -13.19
C ARG A 33 -0.47 -2.90 -12.14
N ILE A 34 -0.02 -1.68 -11.83
CA ILE A 34 1.00 -1.44 -10.80
C ILE A 34 0.48 -1.83 -9.42
N ARG A 35 -0.78 -1.49 -9.09
CA ARG A 35 -1.41 -1.86 -7.81
C ARG A 35 -1.54 -3.38 -7.67
N LEU A 36 -2.03 -4.05 -8.70
CA LEU A 36 -2.15 -5.52 -8.70
C LEU A 36 -0.78 -6.18 -8.53
N ALA A 37 0.25 -5.70 -9.21
CA ALA A 37 1.60 -6.20 -9.06
C ALA A 37 2.17 -5.95 -7.65
N ALA A 38 1.84 -4.84 -7.01
CA ALA A 38 2.23 -4.57 -5.62
C ALA A 38 1.52 -5.52 -4.65
N CYS A 39 0.21 -5.72 -4.80
CA CYS A 39 -0.56 -6.66 -3.99
C CYS A 39 -0.03 -8.09 -4.12
N ALA A 40 0.23 -8.56 -5.34
CA ALA A 40 0.76 -9.90 -5.56
C ALA A 40 2.12 -10.10 -4.87
N ARG A 41 3.01 -9.10 -4.93
CA ARG A 41 4.30 -9.15 -4.21
C ARG A 41 4.13 -9.10 -2.70
N GLN A 42 3.21 -8.28 -2.23
CA GLN A 42 2.92 -8.19 -0.80
C GLN A 42 2.44 -9.54 -0.26
N VAL A 43 1.52 -10.21 -0.95
CA VAL A 43 1.04 -11.53 -0.57
C VAL A 43 2.20 -12.53 -0.54
N ALA A 44 3.00 -12.61 -1.61
CA ALA A 44 4.12 -13.54 -1.70
C ALA A 44 5.15 -13.35 -0.56
N VAL A 45 5.49 -12.10 -0.23
CA VAL A 45 6.40 -11.79 0.87
C VAL A 45 5.77 -12.10 2.22
N THR A 46 4.48 -11.78 2.40
CA THR A 46 3.76 -12.08 3.64
C THR A 46 3.70 -13.59 3.87
N ASP A 47 3.35 -14.35 2.85
CA ASP A 47 3.29 -15.81 2.93
C ASP A 47 4.66 -16.43 3.26
N ALA A 48 5.73 -15.92 2.65
CA ALA A 48 7.09 -16.37 2.94
C ALA A 48 7.49 -16.11 4.40
N ILE A 49 7.17 -14.92 4.93
CA ILE A 49 7.45 -14.58 6.33
C ILE A 49 6.58 -15.41 7.27
N HIS A 50 5.30 -15.58 6.97
CA HIS A 50 4.38 -16.36 7.80
C HIS A 50 4.71 -17.84 7.83
N ALA A 51 5.21 -18.41 6.74
CA ALA A 51 5.66 -19.79 6.68
C ALA A 51 6.86 -20.06 7.59
N GLU A 52 7.74 -19.08 7.77
CA GLU A 52 9.00 -19.24 8.50
C GLU A 52 8.91 -18.78 9.96
N LEU A 53 8.17 -17.73 10.23
CA LEU A 53 8.14 -17.05 11.53
C LEU A 53 6.74 -16.96 12.16
N GLY A 54 5.70 -17.33 11.41
CA GLY A 54 4.32 -17.10 11.82
C GLY A 54 3.86 -15.65 11.58
N ALA A 55 2.64 -15.32 12.01
CA ALA A 55 2.01 -14.03 11.76
C ALA A 55 2.53 -12.92 12.71
N ILE A 56 3.83 -12.64 12.67
CA ILE A 56 4.49 -11.69 13.58
C ILE A 56 4.49 -10.27 13.00
N VAL A 57 4.58 -10.13 11.68
CA VAL A 57 4.75 -8.84 11.00
C VAL A 57 3.86 -8.72 9.76
N SER A 58 3.47 -7.49 9.44
CA SER A 58 2.66 -7.18 8.24
C SER A 58 3.48 -6.30 7.31
N PRO A 59 4.18 -6.88 6.32
CA PRO A 59 4.97 -6.13 5.36
C PRO A 59 4.09 -5.30 4.42
N VAL A 60 4.56 -4.12 4.02
CA VAL A 60 3.88 -3.24 3.07
C VAL A 60 4.76 -3.03 1.86
N VAL A 61 4.30 -3.44 0.68
CA VAL A 61 5.00 -3.24 -0.59
C VAL A 61 4.47 -2.00 -1.29
N ARG A 62 5.39 -1.09 -1.63
CA ARG A 62 5.08 0.14 -2.38
C ARG A 62 6.01 0.27 -3.58
N ARG A 63 5.52 0.92 -4.63
CA ARG A 63 6.35 1.30 -5.77
C ARG A 63 6.74 2.76 -5.66
N ARG A 64 8.06 3.03 -5.65
CA ARG A 64 8.62 4.38 -5.63
C ARG A 64 8.69 4.98 -7.04
N LEU A 65 8.83 6.29 -7.10
CA LEU A 65 9.20 7.01 -8.32
C LEU A 65 10.52 6.42 -8.86
N GLY A 66 10.59 6.17 -10.16
CA GLY A 66 11.72 5.44 -10.76
C GLY A 66 11.54 3.93 -10.88
N GLY A 67 10.37 3.39 -10.47
CA GLY A 67 10.03 1.99 -10.70
C GLY A 67 10.61 0.99 -9.71
N ARG A 68 11.30 1.45 -8.67
CA ARG A 68 11.84 0.63 -7.58
C ARG A 68 10.73 0.16 -6.65
N TRP A 69 10.88 -1.05 -6.13
CA TRP A 69 10.00 -1.59 -5.12
C TRP A 69 10.56 -1.28 -3.73
N GLN A 70 9.73 -0.80 -2.84
CA GLN A 70 10.05 -0.60 -1.45
C GLN A 70 9.19 -1.52 -0.60
N LEU A 71 9.84 -2.33 0.21
CA LEU A 71 9.23 -3.21 1.19
C LEU A 71 9.48 -2.61 2.58
N ALA A 72 8.45 -2.14 3.23
CA ALA A 72 8.51 -1.68 4.62
C ALA A 72 8.03 -2.80 5.54
N ILE A 73 8.87 -3.18 6.50
CA ILE A 73 8.57 -4.25 7.45
C ILE A 73 8.71 -3.67 8.86
N PRO A 74 7.64 -3.60 9.65
CA PRO A 74 7.74 -3.32 11.08
C PRO A 74 8.31 -4.55 11.79
N VAL A 75 9.44 -4.41 12.47
CA VAL A 75 10.10 -5.52 13.20
C VAL A 75 10.41 -5.11 14.63
N PRO A 76 10.38 -6.03 15.59
CA PRO A 76 10.90 -5.80 16.93
C PRO A 76 12.42 -5.79 16.88
N PHE A 77 13.05 -4.62 17.10
CA PHE A 77 14.52 -4.53 17.12
C PHE A 77 15.17 -5.09 18.39
N ASP A 78 14.35 -5.51 19.35
CA ASP A 78 14.84 -6.13 20.60
C ASP A 78 15.46 -7.52 20.37
N ASP A 79 15.12 -8.17 19.23
CA ASP A 79 15.60 -9.49 18.85
C ASP A 79 16.23 -9.47 17.45
N LEU A 80 17.56 -9.40 17.42
CA LEU A 80 18.35 -9.35 16.17
C LEU A 80 18.23 -10.63 15.34
N ASP A 81 18.02 -11.79 15.97
CA ASP A 81 17.84 -13.06 15.25
C ASP A 81 16.55 -13.04 14.46
N THR A 82 15.47 -12.62 15.08
CA THR A 82 14.18 -12.43 14.40
C THR A 82 14.28 -11.41 13.26
N VAL A 83 15.00 -10.30 13.44
CA VAL A 83 15.25 -9.32 12.37
C VAL A 83 15.96 -9.96 11.18
N GLY A 84 17.03 -10.73 11.43
CA GLY A 84 17.78 -11.44 10.39
C GLY A 84 16.91 -12.43 9.61
N ARG A 85 16.12 -13.22 10.31
CA ARG A 85 15.21 -14.21 9.70
C ARG A 85 14.11 -13.55 8.87
N VAL A 86 13.52 -12.47 9.37
CA VAL A 86 12.52 -11.67 8.61
C VAL A 86 13.10 -11.13 7.31
N VAL A 87 14.33 -10.61 7.34
CA VAL A 87 15.00 -10.09 6.14
C VAL A 87 15.27 -11.20 5.14
N CYS A 88 15.77 -12.37 5.59
CA CYS A 88 16.01 -13.52 4.73
C CYS A 88 14.72 -14.05 4.10
N ALA A 89 13.66 -14.23 4.88
CA ALA A 89 12.36 -14.66 4.39
C ALA A 89 11.76 -13.65 3.39
N ALA A 90 11.82 -12.35 3.71
CA ALA A 90 11.37 -11.29 2.84
C ALA A 90 12.13 -11.26 1.50
N TYR A 91 13.46 -11.44 1.54
CA TYR A 91 14.28 -11.55 0.33
C TYR A 91 13.89 -12.77 -0.52
N GLY A 92 13.63 -13.91 0.13
CA GLY A 92 13.16 -15.13 -0.53
C GLY A 92 11.80 -14.97 -1.22
N GLY A 93 10.90 -14.18 -0.65
CA GLY A 93 9.57 -13.90 -1.20
C GLY A 93 9.57 -13.05 -2.48
N PHE A 94 10.68 -12.37 -2.82
CA PHE A 94 10.79 -11.65 -4.09
C PHE A 94 11.10 -12.59 -5.25
N ASN A 95 10.50 -12.31 -6.40
CA ASN A 95 10.73 -13.06 -7.63
C ASN A 95 12.20 -12.97 -8.09
N ALA A 96 12.70 -14.04 -8.72
CA ALA A 96 14.06 -14.10 -9.24
C ALA A 96 14.47 -12.89 -10.12
N PRO A 97 13.62 -12.39 -11.05
CA PRO A 97 13.97 -11.23 -11.87
C PRO A 97 14.07 -9.92 -11.07
N ASP A 98 13.35 -9.78 -9.96
CA ASP A 98 13.46 -8.60 -9.11
C ASP A 98 14.74 -8.66 -8.26
N ARG A 99 15.20 -9.85 -7.87
CA ARG A 99 16.46 -10.07 -7.14
C ARG A 99 17.70 -9.93 -8.02
N ALA A 100 17.60 -10.29 -9.30
CA ALA A 100 18.73 -10.26 -10.23
C ALA A 100 19.20 -8.84 -10.58
N VAL A 101 18.37 -7.82 -10.42
CA VAL A 101 18.70 -6.43 -10.78
C VAL A 101 19.02 -5.63 -9.53
N PRO A 102 20.30 -5.22 -9.32
CA PRO A 102 20.68 -4.40 -8.17
C PRO A 102 19.86 -3.10 -8.07
N GLY A 103 19.40 -2.78 -6.87
CA GLY A 103 18.64 -1.56 -6.62
C GLY A 103 17.20 -1.57 -7.14
N ARG A 104 16.69 -2.70 -7.63
CA ARG A 104 15.30 -2.82 -8.08
C ARG A 104 14.31 -2.89 -6.92
N PHE A 105 14.74 -3.36 -5.77
CA PHE A 105 13.96 -3.31 -4.54
C PHE A 105 14.81 -2.85 -3.35
N GLU A 106 14.14 -2.33 -2.34
CA GLU A 106 14.70 -1.81 -1.11
C GLU A 106 13.89 -2.37 0.06
N ILE A 107 14.56 -2.93 1.05
CA ILE A 107 13.93 -3.37 2.30
C ILE A 107 14.18 -2.29 3.34
N VAL A 108 13.11 -1.73 3.87
CA VAL A 108 13.15 -0.73 4.94
C VAL A 108 12.56 -1.34 6.20
N LEU A 109 13.39 -1.50 7.20
CA LEU A 109 12.96 -1.96 8.51
C LEU A 109 12.55 -0.74 9.34
N SER A 110 11.42 -0.83 10.00
CA SER A 110 10.95 0.16 10.95
C SER A 110 10.71 -0.48 12.32
N PRO A 111 10.92 0.25 13.41
CA PRO A 111 10.58 -0.28 14.73
C PRO A 111 9.08 -0.58 14.78
N GLN A 112 8.74 -1.76 15.27
CA GLN A 112 7.37 -2.09 15.56
C GLN A 112 6.97 -1.31 16.82
N GLU A 113 6.07 -0.34 16.68
CA GLU A 113 5.47 0.29 17.84
C GLU A 113 4.73 -0.78 18.64
N LYS A 114 5.18 -1.04 19.88
CA LYS A 114 4.42 -1.85 20.81
C LYS A 114 3.04 -1.22 20.91
N PHE A 115 2.01 -1.97 20.53
CA PHE A 115 0.63 -1.51 20.71
C PHE A 115 0.43 -1.26 22.20
N VAL A 116 0.58 0.00 22.60
CA VAL A 116 0.12 0.44 23.92
C VAL A 116 -1.39 0.55 23.80
N PRO A 117 -2.16 -0.35 24.45
CA PRO A 117 -3.60 -0.25 24.44
C PRO A 117 -3.93 1.16 24.93
N ARG A 118 -4.51 1.97 24.05
CA ARG A 118 -4.96 3.31 24.43
C ARG A 118 -5.94 3.10 25.58
N PRO A 119 -5.69 3.65 26.78
CA PRO A 119 -6.61 3.47 27.91
C PRO A 119 -8.00 3.88 27.43
N GLU A 120 -8.86 2.90 27.43
CA GLU A 120 -10.13 2.94 26.73
C GLU A 120 -10.98 4.13 27.16
N ARG A 121 -11.57 4.78 26.19
CA ARG A 121 -12.75 5.65 26.36
C ARG A 121 -13.95 4.93 27.02
N ALA A 122 -13.82 3.65 27.38
CA ALA A 122 -14.80 2.84 28.05
C ALA A 122 -15.24 3.43 29.42
N ALA A 123 -14.33 4.09 30.14
CA ALA A 123 -14.66 4.73 31.41
C ALA A 123 -15.64 5.91 31.28
N VAL A 124 -15.67 6.58 30.13
CA VAL A 124 -16.54 7.74 29.92
C VAL A 124 -17.98 7.33 29.59
N VAL A 125 -18.18 6.19 28.93
CA VAL A 125 -19.52 5.71 28.58
C VAL A 125 -20.24 5.14 29.81
N THR A 126 -19.51 4.47 30.68
CA THR A 126 -20.10 3.91 31.92
C THR A 126 -20.49 5.00 32.91
N ALA A 127 -19.69 6.07 33.05
CA ALA A 127 -20.01 7.20 33.92
C ALA A 127 -21.21 8.03 33.42
N ARG A 128 -21.48 8.01 32.11
CA ARG A 128 -22.65 8.71 31.55
C ARG A 128 -23.94 7.92 31.71
N ARG A 129 -23.86 6.58 31.80
CA ARG A 129 -25.03 5.71 31.97
C ARG A 129 -25.55 5.68 33.39
N SER A 130 -24.70 5.92 34.39
CA SER A 130 -25.10 5.94 35.81
C SER A 130 -25.69 7.29 36.27
N ARG A 131 -25.62 8.35 35.42
CA ARG A 131 -26.15 9.68 35.76
C ARG A 131 -27.51 9.99 35.09
N GLY A 132 -28.09 9.06 34.36
CA GLY A 132 -29.23 9.30 33.47
C GLY A 132 -30.53 8.55 33.79
N GLU A 133 -30.64 7.84 34.91
CA GLU A 133 -31.88 7.11 35.18
C GLU A 133 -32.39 7.34 36.60
N SER A 134 -33.08 8.46 36.78
CA SER A 134 -34.17 8.58 37.73
C SER A 134 -35.26 9.46 37.11
N VAL A 135 -35.98 8.90 36.14
CA VAL A 135 -37.29 9.45 35.75
C VAL A 135 -38.32 8.49 36.28
N SER A 136 -38.84 8.83 37.46
CA SER A 136 -40.04 8.22 38.04
C SER A 136 -41.25 8.64 37.22
N TRP A 137 -41.94 7.69 36.64
CA TRP A 137 -43.30 7.88 36.11
C TRP A 137 -44.29 7.57 37.24
N THR A 138 -44.93 8.58 37.75
CA THR A 138 -46.22 8.49 38.47
C THR A 138 -47.29 8.99 37.52
#